data_fb8aa5f1838c9c51fb0ea4ae12790aca
#
_entry.id   fb8aa5f1838c9c51fb0ea4ae12790aca
#
_cell.length_a   1.000
_cell.length_b   1.000
_cell.length_c   1.000
_cell.angle_alpha   90.00
_cell.angle_beta   90.00
_cell.angle_gamma   90.00
#
_symmetry.space_group_name_H-M   'P 1'
#
loop_
_entity.id
_entity.type
_entity.pdbx_description
1 polymer ?
#
loop_
_entity_poly.entity_id
_entity_poly.type
_entity_poly.pdbx_seq_one_letter_code
_entity_poly.pdbx_strand_id
1 'polypeptide(L)'
;MTIDKFIGGRLMADFKKLISESLKSEIEDLTLEEITALIEVPPNKEMGDYAFPCFKLAKVFRKAPNAIAEDLAGKIQPTDDINKIINLGGYVNFFVNRESLAKKVINQVLTEKENYGKSEFGKGKTVVVEFSSPNIAKPFHIG
;
A
#
# COMPACT_ATOMS: atom_id res chain seq x y z
N MET A 1 -13.37 0.15 10.37
CA MET A 1 -11.93 0.43 10.58
C MET A 1 -11.23 -0.92 10.62
N THR A 2 -10.54 -1.31 9.57
CA THR A 2 -10.04 -2.67 9.34
C THR A 2 -8.75 -2.88 10.12
N ILE A 3 -8.58 -4.07 10.70
CA ILE A 3 -7.40 -4.53 11.47
C ILE A 3 -6.09 -4.35 10.68
N ASP A 4 -6.13 -4.36 9.35
CA ASP A 4 -5.00 -4.12 8.47
C ASP A 4 -4.27 -2.78 8.72
N LYS A 5 -4.97 -1.79 9.27
CA LYS A 5 -4.36 -0.50 9.65
C LYS A 5 -3.48 -0.57 10.90
N PHE A 6 -3.63 -1.61 11.75
CA PHE A 6 -2.93 -1.69 13.03
C PHE A 6 -1.64 -2.51 12.98
N ILE A 7 -1.63 -3.65 12.29
CA ILE A 7 -0.50 -4.59 12.32
C ILE A 7 0.46 -4.35 11.14
N GLY A 8 -0.05 -3.95 9.98
CA GLY A 8 0.77 -3.66 8.79
C GLY A 8 1.04 -2.18 8.53
N GLY A 9 0.44 -1.27 9.30
CA GLY A 9 0.36 0.15 8.98
C GLY A 9 1.72 0.84 8.79
N ARG A 10 2.71 0.49 9.60
CA ARG A 10 4.06 1.07 9.50
C ARG A 10 4.79 0.53 8.28
N LEU A 11 4.79 -0.80 8.09
CA LEU A 11 5.46 -1.44 6.97
C LEU A 11 4.79 -1.09 5.62
N MET A 12 3.45 -1.01 5.59
CA MET A 12 2.71 -0.56 4.41
C MET A 12 2.98 0.92 4.09
N ALA A 13 3.17 1.75 5.11
CA ALA A 13 3.57 3.14 4.93
C ALA A 13 4.98 3.24 4.32
N ASP A 14 5.90 2.36 4.72
CA ASP A 14 7.26 2.32 4.17
C ASP A 14 7.27 1.95 2.68
N PHE A 15 6.47 0.97 2.24
CA PHE A 15 6.33 0.63 0.80
C PHE A 15 5.67 1.75 -0.01
N LYS A 16 4.63 2.39 0.53
CA LYS A 16 4.04 3.56 -0.13
C LYS A 16 5.05 4.68 -0.30
N LYS A 17 5.89 4.92 0.71
CA LYS A 17 6.94 5.93 0.65
C LYS A 17 7.97 5.60 -0.42
N LEU A 18 8.47 4.36 -0.48
CA LEU A 18 9.40 3.90 -1.51
C LEU A 18 8.84 4.10 -2.93
N ILE A 19 7.58 3.71 -3.14
CA ILE A 19 6.90 3.89 -4.42
C ILE A 19 6.75 5.39 -4.75
N SER A 20 6.41 6.21 -3.75
CA SER A 20 6.26 7.65 -3.94
C SER A 20 7.58 8.32 -4.32
N GLU A 21 8.68 7.91 -3.71
CA GLU A 21 10.03 8.40 -4.03
C GLU A 21 10.43 8.02 -5.44
N SER A 22 10.16 6.78 -5.86
CA SER A 22 10.41 6.31 -7.23
C SER A 22 9.55 7.05 -8.27
N LEU A 23 8.28 7.33 -7.95
CA LEU A 23 7.41 8.13 -8.82
C LEU A 23 7.85 9.60 -8.86
N LYS A 24 8.30 10.16 -7.73
CA LYS A 24 8.72 11.57 -7.65
C LYS A 24 9.92 11.87 -8.52
N SER A 25 10.83 10.91 -8.72
CA SER A 25 11.95 11.08 -9.64
C SER A 25 11.55 11.27 -11.11
N GLU A 26 10.34 10.80 -11.48
CA GLU A 26 9.79 10.88 -12.85
C GLU A 26 8.67 11.92 -13.00
N ILE A 27 8.10 12.40 -11.86
CA ILE A 27 6.97 13.35 -11.84
C ILE A 27 7.37 14.58 -11.05
N GLU A 28 7.78 15.65 -11.74
CA GLU A 28 8.17 16.91 -11.09
C GLU A 28 6.98 17.74 -10.60
N ASP A 29 5.84 17.63 -11.29
CA ASP A 29 4.65 18.47 -11.09
C ASP A 29 3.84 18.19 -9.83
N LEU A 30 4.06 17.07 -9.15
CA LEU A 30 3.39 16.69 -7.90
C LEU A 30 4.38 16.64 -6.74
N THR A 31 3.91 17.03 -5.55
CA THR A 31 4.68 16.84 -4.31
C THR A 31 4.71 15.36 -3.90
N LEU A 32 5.65 14.99 -3.04
CA LEU A 32 5.73 13.63 -2.50
C LEU A 32 4.46 13.23 -1.74
N GLU A 33 3.88 14.18 -0.99
CA GLU A 33 2.64 14.01 -0.25
C GLU A 33 1.45 13.76 -1.18
N GLU A 34 1.34 14.51 -2.28
CA GLU A 34 0.30 14.31 -3.27
C GLU A 34 0.40 12.95 -3.96
N ILE A 35 1.61 12.54 -4.33
CA ILE A 35 1.86 11.22 -4.91
C ILE A 35 1.47 10.12 -3.90
N THR A 36 1.93 10.23 -2.64
CA THR A 36 1.62 9.26 -1.59
C THR A 36 0.12 9.14 -1.33
N ALA A 37 -0.60 10.26 -1.35
CA ALA A 37 -2.06 10.29 -1.16
C ALA A 37 -2.82 9.66 -2.33
N LEU A 38 -2.25 9.66 -3.54
CA LEU A 38 -2.84 9.05 -4.73
C LEU A 38 -2.64 7.55 -4.81
N ILE A 39 -1.61 7.01 -4.15
CA ILE A 39 -1.35 5.57 -4.16
C ILE A 39 -2.46 4.84 -3.41
N GLU A 40 -3.11 3.91 -4.08
CA GLU A 40 -4.19 3.09 -3.56
C GLU A 40 -3.83 1.60 -3.57
N VAL A 41 -4.62 0.80 -2.85
CA VAL A 41 -4.52 -0.67 -2.87
C VAL A 41 -5.58 -1.19 -3.83
N PRO A 42 -5.19 -1.92 -4.90
CA PRO A 42 -6.15 -2.48 -5.85
C PRO A 42 -7.10 -3.47 -5.17
N PRO A 43 -8.35 -3.59 -5.65
CA PRO A 43 -9.30 -4.55 -5.09
C PRO A 43 -8.93 -6.02 -5.37
N ASN A 44 -8.20 -6.27 -6.45
CA ASN A 44 -7.72 -7.60 -6.83
C ASN A 44 -6.20 -7.68 -6.73
N LYS A 45 -5.69 -8.70 -6.04
CA LYS A 45 -4.25 -8.96 -5.85
C LYS A 45 -3.49 -9.24 -7.16
N GLU A 46 -4.19 -9.70 -8.19
CA GLU A 46 -3.61 -9.87 -9.52
C GLU A 46 -3.21 -8.53 -10.18
N MET A 47 -3.82 -7.45 -9.73
CA MET A 47 -3.51 -6.09 -10.18
C MET A 47 -2.32 -5.46 -9.43
N GLY A 48 -1.71 -6.19 -8.48
CA GLY A 48 -0.59 -5.71 -7.67
C GLY A 48 -0.95 -5.40 -6.23
N ASP A 49 0.03 -4.97 -5.48
CA ASP A 49 -0.12 -4.58 -4.07
C ASP A 49 -0.46 -3.10 -3.92
N TYR A 50 0.03 -2.28 -4.86
CA TYR A 50 -0.24 -0.84 -4.94
C TYR A 50 -0.48 -0.41 -6.37
N ALA A 51 -1.29 0.64 -6.55
CA ALA A 51 -1.57 1.26 -7.84
C ALA A 51 -1.50 2.78 -7.75
N PHE A 52 -0.91 3.40 -8.76
CA PHE A 52 -0.88 4.85 -8.91
C PHE A 52 -1.73 5.28 -10.12
N PRO A 53 -2.81 6.07 -9.92
CA PRO A 53 -3.68 6.53 -11.00
C PRO A 53 -3.05 7.69 -11.78
N CYS A 54 -2.89 7.55 -13.09
CA CYS A 54 -2.31 8.57 -13.96
C CYS A 54 -3.34 9.59 -14.48
N PHE A 55 -4.61 9.51 -14.07
CA PHE A 55 -5.68 10.38 -14.58
C PHE A 55 -5.47 11.87 -14.27
N LYS A 56 -4.92 12.17 -13.08
CA LYS A 56 -4.59 13.57 -12.72
C LYS A 56 -3.47 14.14 -13.58
N LEU A 57 -2.51 13.31 -13.97
CA LEU A 57 -1.39 13.70 -14.82
C LEU A 57 -1.79 13.95 -16.28
N ALA A 58 -2.93 13.39 -16.72
CA ALA A 58 -3.39 13.54 -18.10
C ALA A 58 -3.58 15.00 -18.51
N LYS A 59 -4.04 15.85 -17.59
CA LYS A 59 -4.21 17.28 -17.83
C LYS A 59 -2.88 18.02 -17.87
N VAL A 60 -1.93 17.63 -17.04
CA VAL A 60 -0.61 18.27 -16.92
C VAL A 60 0.24 17.90 -18.15
N PHE A 61 0.35 16.62 -18.44
CA PHE A 61 1.17 16.10 -19.53
C PHE A 61 0.50 16.16 -20.91
N ARG A 62 -0.79 16.50 -20.96
CA ARG A 62 -1.60 16.52 -22.20
C ARG A 62 -1.52 15.21 -22.99
N LYS A 63 -1.45 14.09 -22.26
CA LYS A 63 -1.37 12.73 -22.79
C LYS A 63 -2.50 11.88 -22.22
N ALA A 64 -2.84 10.80 -22.91
CA ALA A 64 -3.79 9.81 -22.41
C ALA A 64 -3.23 9.14 -21.13
N PRO A 65 -4.06 8.86 -20.10
CA PRO A 65 -3.60 8.21 -18.85
C PRO A 65 -2.86 6.90 -19.10
N ASN A 66 -3.30 6.11 -20.08
CA ASN A 66 -2.67 4.84 -20.44
C ASN A 66 -1.24 5.02 -20.97
N ALA A 67 -1.02 6.03 -21.81
CA ALA A 67 0.30 6.34 -22.34
C ALA A 67 1.25 6.87 -21.26
N ILE A 68 0.72 7.62 -20.28
CA ILE A 68 1.49 8.08 -19.12
C ILE A 68 1.87 6.88 -18.23
N ALA A 69 0.92 5.98 -17.98
CA ALA A 69 1.16 4.79 -17.16
C ALA A 69 2.20 3.86 -17.80
N GLU A 70 2.16 3.70 -19.13
CA GLU A 70 3.14 2.91 -19.89
C GLU A 70 4.54 3.55 -19.80
N ASP A 71 4.64 4.86 -20.03
CA ASP A 71 5.90 5.61 -19.96
C ASP A 71 6.53 5.52 -18.57
N LEU A 72 5.74 5.74 -17.51
CA LEU A 72 6.21 5.64 -16.11
C LEU A 72 6.62 4.21 -15.75
N ALA A 73 5.82 3.21 -16.12
CA ALA A 73 6.14 1.81 -15.84
C ALA A 73 7.43 1.34 -16.56
N GLY A 74 7.72 1.92 -17.73
CA GLY A 74 8.96 1.65 -18.46
C GLY A 74 10.20 2.34 -17.89
N LYS A 75 10.02 3.49 -17.21
CA LYS A 75 11.14 4.28 -16.64
C LYS A 75 11.52 3.84 -15.24
N ILE A 76 10.53 3.53 -14.40
CA ILE A 76 10.76 3.13 -13.01
C ILE A 76 11.33 1.71 -12.99
N GLN A 77 12.53 1.56 -12.43
CA GLN A 77 13.18 0.27 -12.33
C GLN A 77 12.69 -0.51 -11.10
N PRO A 78 12.52 -1.84 -11.22
CA PRO A 78 12.32 -2.70 -10.07
C PRO A 78 13.46 -2.56 -9.05
N THR A 79 13.16 -2.79 -7.78
CA THR A 79 14.11 -2.76 -6.67
C THR A 79 14.04 -4.07 -5.88
N ASP A 80 14.91 -4.23 -4.87
CA ASP A 80 14.83 -5.39 -3.97
C ASP A 80 13.48 -5.50 -3.26
N ASP A 81 12.78 -4.39 -3.07
CA ASP A 81 11.50 -4.31 -2.39
C ASP A 81 10.29 -4.40 -3.33
N ILE A 82 10.43 -3.95 -4.57
CA ILE A 82 9.39 -3.92 -5.61
C ILE A 82 9.92 -4.69 -6.82
N ASN A 83 9.49 -5.93 -6.95
CA ASN A 83 10.05 -6.84 -7.95
C ASN A 83 9.41 -6.73 -9.33
N LYS A 84 8.25 -6.10 -9.44
CA LYS A 84 7.52 -5.97 -10.71
C LYS A 84 6.72 -4.67 -10.74
N ILE A 85 6.80 -3.98 -11.86
CA ILE A 85 6.06 -2.75 -12.16
C ILE A 85 5.44 -2.93 -13.55
N ILE A 86 4.13 -2.72 -13.66
CA ILE A 86 3.41 -2.83 -14.94
C ILE A 86 2.38 -1.72 -15.06
N ASN A 87 1.97 -1.41 -16.28
CA ASN A 87 0.79 -0.60 -16.53
C ASN A 87 -0.44 -1.49 -16.74
N LEU A 88 -1.55 -1.11 -16.12
CA LEU A 88 -2.87 -1.70 -16.37
C LEU A 88 -3.86 -0.56 -16.60
N GLY A 89 -4.25 -0.36 -17.88
CA GLY A 89 -5.03 0.81 -18.25
C GLY A 89 -4.31 2.10 -17.88
N GLY A 90 -4.99 3.02 -17.20
CA GLY A 90 -4.42 4.29 -16.72
C GLY A 90 -3.72 4.23 -15.36
N TYR A 91 -3.26 3.07 -14.93
CA TYR A 91 -2.60 2.86 -13.64
C TYR A 91 -1.20 2.28 -13.81
N VAL A 92 -0.27 2.72 -12.96
CA VAL A 92 1.01 2.04 -12.72
C VAL A 92 0.84 1.15 -11.50
N ASN A 93 1.05 -0.14 -11.66
CA ASN A 93 0.82 -1.17 -10.65
C ASN A 93 2.14 -1.75 -10.15
N PHE A 94 2.30 -1.80 -8.84
CA PHE A 94 3.51 -2.21 -8.15
C PHE A 94 3.28 -3.52 -7.40
N PHE A 95 4.22 -4.46 -7.52
CA PHE A 95 4.21 -5.74 -6.83
C PHE A 95 5.37 -5.78 -5.83
N VAL A 96 5.03 -5.93 -4.57
CA VAL A 96 5.99 -6.02 -3.47
C VAL A 96 6.71 -7.38 -3.52
N ASN A 97 8.02 -7.35 -3.34
CA ASN A 97 8.82 -8.55 -3.21
C ASN A 97 8.49 -9.26 -1.88
N ARG A 98 7.86 -10.44 -1.97
CA ARG A 98 7.42 -11.20 -0.80
C ARG A 98 8.56 -11.66 0.10
N GLU A 99 9.73 -11.94 -0.46
CA GLU A 99 10.91 -12.32 0.30
C GLU A 99 11.45 -11.13 1.11
N SER A 100 11.57 -9.95 0.49
CA SER A 100 11.95 -8.73 1.17
C SER A 100 10.95 -8.36 2.27
N LEU A 101 9.65 -8.43 1.98
CA LEU A 101 8.59 -8.21 2.95
C LEU A 101 8.73 -9.14 4.15
N ALA A 102 8.89 -10.44 3.93
CA ALA A 102 9.04 -11.43 4.99
C ALA A 102 10.28 -11.15 5.86
N LYS A 103 11.43 -10.85 5.25
CA LYS A 103 12.66 -10.48 5.97
C LYS A 103 12.45 -9.24 6.85
N LYS A 104 11.79 -8.20 6.32
CA LYS A 104 11.51 -6.98 7.08
C LYS A 104 10.59 -7.24 8.27
N VAL A 105 9.51 -8.01 8.07
CA VAL A 105 8.58 -8.38 9.15
C VAL A 105 9.29 -9.17 10.24
N ILE A 106 10.05 -10.20 9.88
CA ILE A 106 10.77 -11.04 10.85
C ILE A 106 11.78 -10.21 11.64
N ASN A 107 12.56 -9.38 10.94
CA ASN A 107 13.54 -8.52 11.60
C ASN A 107 12.88 -7.52 12.57
N GLN A 108 11.74 -6.95 12.16
CA GLN A 108 10.99 -6.04 13.03
C GLN A 108 10.45 -6.76 14.27
N VAL A 109 9.87 -7.96 14.11
CA VAL A 109 9.38 -8.78 15.23
C VAL A 109 10.52 -9.10 16.21
N LEU A 110 11.67 -9.54 15.68
CA LEU A 110 12.84 -9.89 16.49
C LEU A 110 13.43 -8.69 17.24
N THR A 111 13.36 -7.51 16.62
CA THR A 111 13.88 -6.25 17.20
C THR A 111 12.92 -5.68 18.24
N GLU A 112 11.64 -5.59 17.93
CA GLU A 112 10.62 -4.98 18.78
C GLU A 112 10.13 -5.92 19.90
N LYS A 113 10.25 -7.25 19.69
CA LYS A 113 9.85 -8.29 20.66
C LYS A 113 8.43 -8.04 21.17
N GLU A 114 8.29 -7.86 22.49
CA GLU A 114 7.01 -7.62 23.15
C GLU A 114 6.35 -6.27 22.76
N ASN A 115 7.09 -5.38 22.12
CA ASN A 115 6.59 -4.10 21.65
C ASN A 115 6.05 -4.16 20.22
N TYR A 116 6.27 -5.28 19.51
CA TYR A 116 5.75 -5.45 18.15
C TYR A 116 4.23 -5.34 18.13
N GLY A 117 3.73 -4.51 17.24
CA GLY A 117 2.30 -4.23 17.11
C GLY A 117 1.72 -3.25 18.14
N LYS A 118 2.49 -2.76 19.11
CA LYS A 118 2.03 -1.70 20.03
C LYS A 118 1.86 -0.38 19.26
N SER A 119 0.82 0.36 19.62
CA SER A 119 0.51 1.65 19.03
C SER A 119 0.06 2.64 20.11
N GLU A 120 0.51 3.88 20.01
CA GLU A 120 0.06 5.00 20.84
C GLU A 120 -1.27 5.62 20.34
N PHE A 121 -1.87 5.07 19.27
CA PHE A 121 -3.10 5.59 18.66
C PHE A 121 -4.27 5.71 19.64
N GLY A 122 -4.34 4.76 20.59
CA GLY A 122 -5.36 4.73 21.64
C GLY A 122 -5.01 5.48 22.91
N LYS A 123 -3.84 6.10 23.01
CA LYS A 123 -3.39 6.78 24.22
C LYS A 123 -4.35 7.87 24.67
N GLY A 124 -4.81 7.80 25.91
CA GLY A 124 -5.80 8.75 26.47
C GLY A 124 -7.23 8.52 26.00
N LYS A 125 -7.53 7.41 25.27
CA LYS A 125 -8.87 7.03 24.84
C LYS A 125 -9.32 5.75 25.51
N THR A 126 -10.61 5.64 25.79
CA THR A 126 -11.24 4.38 26.19
C THR A 126 -11.63 3.63 24.92
N VAL A 127 -11.11 2.41 24.76
CA VAL A 127 -11.45 1.52 23.64
C VAL A 127 -12.20 0.33 24.19
N VAL A 128 -13.44 0.15 23.73
CA VAL A 128 -14.23 -1.05 24.05
C VAL A 128 -13.98 -2.06 22.94
N VAL A 129 -13.55 -3.26 23.31
CA VAL A 129 -13.32 -4.37 22.39
C VAL A 129 -14.27 -5.49 22.75
N GLU A 130 -15.09 -5.88 21.77
CA GLU A 130 -16.01 -7.01 21.88
C GLU A 130 -15.59 -8.12 20.93
N PHE A 131 -15.59 -9.35 21.42
CA PHE A 131 -15.30 -10.54 20.62
C PHE A 131 -16.59 -11.29 20.35
N SER A 132 -16.88 -11.52 19.08
CA SER A 132 -17.97 -12.40 18.65
C SER A 132 -17.40 -13.79 18.32
N SER A 133 -18.01 -14.83 18.92
CA SER A 133 -17.68 -16.23 18.63
C SER A 133 -18.86 -16.89 17.90
N PRO A 134 -18.95 -16.72 16.56
CA PRO A 134 -20.03 -17.31 15.80
C PRO A 134 -19.93 -18.84 15.78
N ASN A 135 -21.08 -19.50 15.89
CA ASN A 135 -21.14 -20.96 15.71
C ASN A 135 -21.07 -21.29 14.21
N ILE A 136 -20.01 -22.01 13.79
CA ILE A 136 -19.79 -22.39 12.39
C ILE A 136 -20.92 -23.28 11.83
N ALA A 137 -21.61 -24.02 12.70
CA ALA A 137 -22.64 -24.97 12.29
C ALA A 137 -24.04 -24.36 12.15
N LYS A 138 -24.22 -23.08 12.39
CA LYS A 138 -25.53 -22.40 12.32
C LYS A 138 -25.45 -21.09 11.55
N PRO A 139 -26.50 -20.71 10.79
CA PRO A 139 -26.58 -19.38 10.20
C PRO A 139 -26.51 -18.30 11.29
N PHE A 140 -25.88 -17.17 10.95
CA PHE A 140 -25.87 -15.99 11.81
C PHE A 140 -27.31 -15.51 12.05
N HIS A 141 -27.69 -15.29 13.29
CA HIS A 141 -28.95 -14.65 13.66
C HIS A 141 -28.72 -13.70 14.83
N ILE A 142 -29.56 -12.69 14.93
CA ILE A 142 -29.60 -11.75 16.05
C ILE A 142 -30.38 -12.40 17.17
N GLY A 143 -29.72 -12.70 18.31
CA GLY A 143 -30.35 -13.28 19.48
C GLY A 143 -29.38 -13.99 20.36
#